data_08fdf554d23f67d00012fbeaa46e585e
#
_entry.id   08fdf554d23f67d00012fbeaa46e585e
#
_cell.length_a   1.000
_cell.length_b   1.000
_cell.length_c   1.000
_cell.angle_alpha   90.00
_cell.angle_beta   90.00
_cell.angle_gamma   90.00
#
_symmetry.space_group_name_H-M   'P 1'
#
loop_
_entity.id
_entity.type
_entity.pdbx_description
1 polymer ?
#
loop_
_entity_poly.entity_id
_entity_poly.type
_entity_poly.pdbx_seq_one_letter_code
_entity_poly.pdbx_strand_id
1 'polypeptide(L)'
;MFYRIGNLAIRSPLSIRRPKKGEDCLVLKTSGSFPPAHPSTKAALTVLYRLKIKKEARILDIGCGSGILGLAAALKNGATAIGCDVNPASIKASMENAIFNQRQDRFHLFCGSANAVSERFDLILANLPASVHIQMFDHYRRLILMNQGLLVVSGFYDVQTAYMEKELARKGFAVLERVEINASAAALTPECSCTWVSLGLKYTASIK
;
A
#
# COMPACT_ATOMS: atom_id res chain seq x y z
N MET A 1 4.41 8.82 17.51
CA MET A 1 4.54 9.03 16.06
C MET A 1 3.46 9.99 15.59
N PHE A 2 3.77 10.92 14.68
CA PHE A 2 2.81 11.78 13.98
C PHE A 2 3.41 12.28 12.66
N TYR A 3 2.71 12.10 11.54
CA TYR A 3 3.07 12.66 10.24
C TYR A 3 1.84 12.82 9.34
N ARG A 4 1.99 13.51 8.20
CA ARG A 4 0.93 13.77 7.22
C ARG A 4 1.33 13.32 5.82
N ILE A 5 0.37 12.83 5.07
CA ILE A 5 0.47 12.53 3.64
C ILE A 5 -0.78 13.11 2.98
N GLY A 6 -0.60 14.20 2.21
CA GLY A 6 -1.74 14.92 1.67
C GLY A 6 -2.73 15.34 2.77
N ASN A 7 -3.99 14.93 2.65
CA ASN A 7 -5.04 15.20 3.63
C ASN A 7 -5.16 14.12 4.73
N LEU A 8 -4.22 13.17 4.82
CA LEU A 8 -4.21 12.12 5.83
C LEU A 8 -3.24 12.44 6.95
N ALA A 9 -3.73 12.55 8.17
CA ALA A 9 -2.93 12.56 9.39
C ALA A 9 -2.79 11.13 9.94
N ILE A 10 -1.56 10.71 10.24
CA ILE A 10 -1.27 9.40 10.84
C ILE A 10 -0.60 9.63 12.18
N ARG A 11 -1.11 8.99 13.22
CA ARG A 11 -0.60 9.15 14.57
C ARG A 11 -0.64 7.88 15.41
N SER A 12 0.18 7.82 16.45
CA SER A 12 0.00 6.81 17.51
C SER A 12 -1.10 7.25 18.49
N PRO A 13 -1.68 6.32 19.28
CA PRO A 13 -2.71 6.63 20.27
C PRO A 13 -2.25 7.69 21.28
N LEU A 14 -0.99 7.63 21.70
CA LEU A 14 -0.40 8.55 22.68
C LEU A 14 0.07 9.90 22.09
N SER A 15 -0.13 10.14 20.78
CA SER A 15 0.26 11.41 20.17
C SER A 15 -0.62 12.55 20.68
N ILE A 16 -0.01 13.60 21.20
CA ILE A 16 -0.70 14.84 21.59
C ILE A 16 -1.10 15.69 20.38
N ARG A 17 -0.43 15.48 19.23
CA ARG A 17 -0.76 16.19 17.99
C ARG A 17 -2.08 15.67 17.44
N ARG A 18 -2.93 16.57 16.96
CA ARG A 18 -4.26 16.29 16.43
C ARG A 18 -4.32 16.58 14.93
N PRO A 19 -5.22 15.90 14.18
CA PRO A 19 -5.53 16.27 12.82
C PRO A 19 -6.15 17.69 12.79
N LYS A 20 -6.01 18.36 11.65
CA LYS A 20 -6.72 19.61 11.38
C LYS A 20 -8.19 19.32 11.07
N LYS A 21 -9.03 20.35 11.16
CA LYS A 21 -10.44 20.21 10.75
C LYS A 21 -10.52 19.81 9.27
N GLY A 22 -11.23 18.72 8.97
CA GLY A 22 -11.40 18.21 7.61
C GLY A 22 -10.26 17.27 7.13
N GLU A 23 -9.23 17.00 7.94
CA GLU A 23 -8.24 15.97 7.63
C GLU A 23 -8.78 14.58 8.00
N ASP A 24 -8.54 13.61 7.13
CA ASP A 24 -8.65 12.19 7.48
C ASP A 24 -7.62 11.85 8.56
N CYS A 25 -7.96 10.94 9.45
CA CYS A 25 -7.04 10.55 10.52
C CYS A 25 -7.01 9.03 10.70
N LEU A 26 -5.81 8.48 10.70
CA LEU A 26 -5.55 7.11 11.16
C LEU A 26 -4.76 7.11 12.45
N VAL A 27 -5.27 6.37 13.42
CA VAL A 27 -4.58 6.09 14.67
C VAL A 27 -4.10 4.65 14.64
N LEU A 28 -2.78 4.44 14.69
CA LEU A 28 -2.18 3.13 14.55
C LEU A 28 -1.42 2.71 15.80
N LYS A 29 -1.75 1.54 16.30
CA LYS A 29 -0.95 0.80 17.25
C LYS A 29 0.19 0.10 16.51
N THR A 30 1.40 0.16 17.05
CA THR A 30 2.64 -0.35 16.41
C THR A 30 3.18 -1.60 17.10
N SER A 31 2.34 -2.44 17.64
CA SER A 31 2.76 -3.67 18.32
C SER A 31 3.18 -4.75 17.32
N GLY A 32 4.50 -4.93 17.15
CA GLY A 32 5.06 -6.10 16.45
C GLY A 32 4.93 -6.16 14.94
N SER A 33 4.33 -5.15 14.29
CA SER A 33 4.20 -5.06 12.83
C SER A 33 5.23 -4.10 12.21
N PHE A 34 5.37 -4.15 10.89
CA PHE A 34 6.24 -3.27 10.12
C PHE A 34 5.96 -1.78 10.46
N PRO A 35 7.01 -0.94 10.67
CA PRO A 35 6.83 0.42 11.16
C PRO A 35 5.98 1.28 10.23
N PRO A 36 4.85 1.87 10.69
CA PRO A 36 4.00 2.71 9.84
C PRO A 36 4.70 3.95 9.28
N ALA A 37 5.75 4.42 9.94
CA ALA A 37 6.54 5.59 9.52
C ALA A 37 7.70 5.23 8.58
N HIS A 38 7.82 3.98 8.16
CA HIS A 38 8.86 3.54 7.23
C HIS A 38 8.80 4.32 5.92
N PRO A 39 9.96 4.68 5.29
CA PRO A 39 9.96 5.44 4.04
C PRO A 39 9.15 4.79 2.92
N SER A 40 9.22 3.46 2.74
CA SER A 40 8.41 2.75 1.73
C SER A 40 6.92 2.89 1.98
N THR A 41 6.47 2.84 3.24
CA THR A 41 5.06 3.06 3.60
C THR A 41 4.61 4.47 3.29
N LYS A 42 5.44 5.47 3.59
CA LYS A 42 5.16 6.87 3.25
C LYS A 42 5.10 7.08 1.74
N ALA A 43 6.00 6.45 0.97
CA ALA A 43 6.00 6.49 -0.48
C ALA A 43 4.71 5.89 -1.05
N ALA A 44 4.32 4.70 -0.59
CA ALA A 44 3.08 4.03 -0.99
C ALA A 44 1.83 4.85 -0.69
N LEU A 45 1.73 5.41 0.52
CA LEU A 45 0.64 6.31 0.90
C LEU A 45 0.60 7.58 0.05
N THR A 46 1.76 8.15 -0.29
CA THR A 46 1.83 9.33 -1.16
C THR A 46 1.29 9.01 -2.55
N VAL A 47 1.68 7.89 -3.14
CA VAL A 47 1.13 7.41 -4.43
C VAL A 47 -0.37 7.19 -4.29
N LEU A 48 -0.83 6.46 -3.28
CA LEU A 48 -2.25 6.20 -3.03
C LEU A 48 -3.08 7.49 -2.98
N TYR A 49 -2.55 8.54 -2.35
CA TYR A 49 -3.26 9.81 -2.22
C TYR A 49 -3.22 10.68 -3.48
N ARG A 50 -2.27 10.48 -4.39
CA ARG A 50 -2.22 11.13 -5.70
C ARG A 50 -3.12 10.46 -6.73
N LEU A 51 -3.32 9.16 -6.63
CA LEU A 51 -4.17 8.41 -7.55
C LEU A 51 -5.65 8.79 -7.40
N LYS A 52 -6.32 8.92 -8.55
CA LYS A 52 -7.78 9.08 -8.61
C LYS A 52 -8.44 7.72 -8.52
N ILE A 53 -8.96 7.41 -7.34
CA ILE A 53 -9.67 6.16 -7.07
C ILE A 53 -11.17 6.42 -7.26
N LYS A 54 -11.87 5.52 -7.95
CA LYS A 54 -13.32 5.65 -8.15
C LYS A 54 -14.09 5.55 -6.83
N LYS A 55 -15.30 6.06 -6.83
CA LYS A 55 -16.21 5.90 -5.69
C LYS A 55 -16.51 4.41 -5.46
N GLU A 56 -16.58 4.01 -4.20
CA GLU A 56 -16.91 2.63 -3.77
C GLU A 56 -15.97 1.56 -4.39
N ALA A 57 -14.71 1.93 -4.62
CA ALA A 57 -13.71 1.01 -5.16
C ALA A 57 -13.51 -0.22 -4.28
N ARG A 58 -13.30 -1.37 -4.91
CA ARG A 58 -12.87 -2.61 -4.24
C ARG A 58 -11.35 -2.68 -4.28
N ILE A 59 -10.74 -2.81 -3.12
CA ILE A 59 -9.29 -2.70 -2.94
C ILE A 59 -8.74 -3.97 -2.30
N LEU A 60 -7.60 -4.45 -2.79
CA LEU A 60 -6.84 -5.55 -2.19
C LEU A 60 -5.52 -5.02 -1.65
N ASP A 61 -5.26 -5.24 -0.35
CA ASP A 61 -4.00 -4.92 0.32
C ASP A 61 -3.22 -6.22 0.59
N ILE A 62 -2.18 -6.48 -0.21
CA ILE A 62 -1.38 -7.71 -0.16
C ILE A 62 -0.18 -7.52 0.74
N GLY A 63 -0.04 -8.38 1.76
CA GLY A 63 0.95 -8.20 2.82
C GLY A 63 0.58 -7.01 3.69
N CYS A 64 -0.65 -6.95 4.18
CA CYS A 64 -1.24 -5.77 4.82
C CYS A 64 -0.52 -5.33 6.10
N GLY A 65 0.22 -6.20 6.78
CA GLY A 65 1.01 -5.87 7.96
C GLY A 65 0.18 -5.24 9.09
N SER A 66 0.35 -3.96 9.33
CA SER A 66 -0.44 -3.20 10.31
C SER A 66 -1.81 -2.74 9.78
N GLY A 67 -2.12 -3.00 8.52
CA GLY A 67 -3.33 -2.56 7.83
C GLY A 67 -3.30 -1.09 7.36
N ILE A 68 -2.17 -0.41 7.45
CA ILE A 68 -2.10 1.04 7.20
C ILE A 68 -2.55 1.42 5.78
N LEU A 69 -2.16 0.67 4.74
CA LEU A 69 -2.52 0.99 3.35
C LEU A 69 -3.99 0.70 3.09
N GLY A 70 -4.48 -0.47 3.51
CA GLY A 70 -5.89 -0.84 3.39
C GLY A 70 -6.81 0.11 4.14
N LEU A 71 -6.46 0.49 5.37
CA LEU A 71 -7.22 1.47 6.17
C LEU A 71 -7.21 2.85 5.53
N ALA A 72 -6.05 3.32 5.03
CA ALA A 72 -5.96 4.60 4.33
C ALA A 72 -6.81 4.60 3.05
N ALA A 73 -6.83 3.49 2.34
CA ALA A 73 -7.65 3.33 1.14
C ALA A 73 -9.15 3.30 1.48
N ALA A 74 -9.55 2.62 2.56
CA ALA A 74 -10.94 2.55 3.04
C ALA A 74 -11.49 3.91 3.53
N LEU A 75 -10.64 4.91 3.78
CA LEU A 75 -11.06 6.30 4.04
C LEU A 75 -11.44 7.05 2.75
N LYS A 76 -10.98 6.57 1.59
CA LYS A 76 -11.19 7.29 0.31
C LYS A 76 -12.50 6.88 -0.35
N ASN A 77 -13.35 7.85 -0.65
CA ASN A 77 -14.51 7.72 -1.55
C ASN A 77 -15.45 6.54 -1.24
N GLY A 78 -15.58 6.14 0.03
CA GLY A 78 -16.45 5.02 0.40
C GLY A 78 -15.92 3.64 -0.04
N ALA A 79 -14.64 3.52 -0.32
CA ALA A 79 -14.01 2.27 -0.76
C ALA A 79 -14.12 1.16 0.31
N THR A 80 -14.07 -0.08 -0.15
CA THR A 80 -13.96 -1.29 0.69
C THR A 80 -12.65 -1.98 0.38
N ALA A 81 -11.86 -2.27 1.40
CA ALA A 81 -10.59 -2.95 1.27
C ALA A 81 -10.65 -4.37 1.86
N ILE A 82 -9.92 -5.29 1.21
CA ILE A 82 -9.63 -6.62 1.73
C ILE A 82 -8.13 -6.67 1.95
N GLY A 83 -7.68 -7.00 3.16
CA GLY A 83 -6.27 -7.18 3.49
C GLY A 83 -5.94 -8.65 3.70
N CYS A 84 -4.80 -9.09 3.16
CA CYS A 84 -4.26 -10.41 3.44
C CYS A 84 -2.79 -10.34 3.87
N ASP A 85 -2.43 -11.25 4.75
CA ASP A 85 -1.05 -11.45 5.18
C ASP A 85 -0.85 -12.92 5.58
N VAL A 86 0.30 -13.48 5.27
CA VAL A 86 0.63 -14.86 5.64
C VAL A 86 0.99 -14.99 7.13
N ASN A 87 1.30 -13.88 7.78
CA ASN A 87 1.61 -13.84 9.21
C ASN A 87 0.35 -13.55 10.03
N PRO A 88 -0.13 -14.49 10.87
CA PRO A 88 -1.30 -14.28 11.73
C PRO A 88 -1.16 -13.08 12.68
N ALA A 89 0.06 -12.74 13.12
CA ALA A 89 0.29 -11.58 13.98
C ALA A 89 0.02 -10.26 13.23
N SER A 90 0.33 -10.19 11.92
CA SER A 90 -0.03 -9.06 11.05
C SER A 90 -1.54 -8.90 10.95
N ILE A 91 -2.28 -9.99 10.74
CA ILE A 91 -3.75 -9.97 10.66
C ILE A 91 -4.35 -9.49 11.98
N LYS A 92 -3.86 -9.97 13.11
CA LYS A 92 -4.29 -9.50 14.44
C LYS A 92 -4.05 -7.99 14.60
N ALA A 93 -2.86 -7.51 14.25
CA ALA A 93 -2.52 -6.08 14.33
C ALA A 93 -3.40 -5.23 13.41
N SER A 94 -3.65 -5.69 12.17
CA SER A 94 -4.56 -5.03 11.23
C SER A 94 -5.99 -4.96 11.75
N MET A 95 -6.49 -6.04 12.34
CA MET A 95 -7.84 -6.11 12.92
C MET A 95 -7.99 -5.13 14.10
N GLU A 96 -7.02 -5.12 15.01
CA GLU A 96 -7.01 -4.17 16.13
C GLU A 96 -7.01 -2.72 15.64
N ASN A 97 -6.23 -2.41 14.60
CA ASN A 97 -6.18 -1.09 13.99
C ASN A 97 -7.49 -0.75 13.26
N ALA A 98 -8.13 -1.71 12.59
CA ALA A 98 -9.43 -1.52 11.94
C ALA A 98 -10.53 -1.16 12.98
N ILE A 99 -10.60 -1.91 14.08
CA ILE A 99 -11.53 -1.64 15.18
C ILE A 99 -11.24 -0.27 15.81
N PHE A 100 -9.97 0.04 16.07
CA PHE A 100 -9.56 1.30 16.70
C PHE A 100 -9.92 2.53 15.85
N ASN A 101 -9.93 2.38 14.52
CA ASN A 101 -10.33 3.42 13.57
C ASN A 101 -11.80 3.32 13.13
N GLN A 102 -12.61 2.41 13.69
CA GLN A 102 -14.03 2.20 13.35
C GLN A 102 -14.20 1.94 11.83
N ARG A 103 -13.39 1.00 11.28
CA ARG A 103 -13.37 0.65 9.86
C ARG A 103 -13.50 -0.85 9.60
N GLN A 104 -13.92 -1.63 10.58
CA GLN A 104 -14.11 -3.07 10.45
C GLN A 104 -15.21 -3.45 9.44
N ASP A 105 -16.12 -2.55 9.14
CA ASP A 105 -17.14 -2.67 8.10
C ASP A 105 -16.63 -2.39 6.68
N ARG A 106 -15.45 -1.78 6.55
CA ARG A 106 -14.84 -1.35 5.30
C ARG A 106 -13.46 -1.96 5.05
N PHE A 107 -12.89 -2.64 6.03
CA PHE A 107 -11.61 -3.32 5.90
C PHE A 107 -11.70 -4.75 6.43
N HIS A 108 -11.88 -5.70 5.52
CA HIS A 108 -12.00 -7.13 5.79
C HIS A 108 -10.62 -7.78 5.74
N LEU A 109 -10.39 -8.78 6.58
CA LEU A 109 -9.07 -9.37 6.76
C LEU A 109 -9.12 -10.89 6.70
N PHE A 110 -8.13 -11.51 6.07
CA PHE A 110 -7.91 -12.94 6.18
C PHE A 110 -6.42 -13.29 6.27
N CYS A 111 -6.11 -14.38 6.98
CA CYS A 111 -4.77 -14.93 7.06
C CYS A 111 -4.53 -15.85 5.88
N GLY A 112 -3.60 -15.49 4.99
CA GLY A 112 -3.30 -16.26 3.79
C GLY A 112 -2.59 -15.43 2.73
N SER A 113 -2.32 -16.07 1.60
CA SER A 113 -1.71 -15.40 0.44
C SER A 113 -2.77 -14.94 -0.56
N ALA A 114 -2.39 -14.04 -1.45
CA ALA A 114 -3.23 -13.58 -2.56
C ALA A 114 -3.64 -14.70 -3.54
N ASN A 115 -3.06 -15.90 -3.43
CA ASN A 115 -3.47 -17.08 -4.20
C ASN A 115 -4.89 -17.54 -3.87
N ALA A 116 -5.33 -17.32 -2.63
CA ALA A 116 -6.68 -17.66 -2.17
C ALA A 116 -7.77 -16.72 -2.73
N VAL A 117 -7.37 -15.63 -3.38
CA VAL A 117 -8.30 -14.62 -3.93
C VAL A 117 -8.58 -14.92 -5.40
N SER A 118 -9.85 -15.01 -5.78
CA SER A 118 -10.30 -15.24 -7.16
C SER A 118 -10.90 -14.00 -7.83
N GLU A 119 -11.32 -13.04 -7.05
CA GLU A 119 -11.99 -11.82 -7.52
C GLU A 119 -11.02 -10.78 -8.08
N ARG A 120 -11.56 -9.82 -8.84
CA ARG A 120 -10.79 -8.70 -9.37
C ARG A 120 -11.09 -7.40 -8.63
N PHE A 121 -10.08 -6.53 -8.54
CA PHE A 121 -10.08 -5.32 -7.76
C PHE A 121 -9.82 -4.08 -8.62
N ASP A 122 -10.39 -2.96 -8.19
CA ASP A 122 -10.14 -1.66 -8.78
C ASP A 122 -8.76 -1.12 -8.46
N LEU A 123 -8.24 -1.50 -7.29
CA LEU A 123 -6.91 -1.12 -6.83
C LEU A 123 -6.29 -2.29 -6.06
N ILE A 124 -5.03 -2.59 -6.36
CA ILE A 124 -4.18 -3.46 -5.55
C ILE A 124 -3.09 -2.63 -4.90
N LEU A 125 -2.88 -2.84 -3.61
CA LEU A 125 -1.82 -2.26 -2.81
C LEU A 125 -0.85 -3.37 -2.41
N ALA A 126 0.45 -3.15 -2.57
CA ALA A 126 1.49 -4.09 -2.16
C ALA A 126 2.76 -3.33 -1.75
N ASN A 127 3.07 -3.32 -0.46
CA ASN A 127 4.34 -2.80 0.06
C ASN A 127 5.20 -3.96 0.53
N LEU A 128 5.89 -4.60 -0.42
CA LEU A 128 6.58 -5.88 -0.27
C LEU A 128 8.03 -5.78 -0.75
N PRO A 129 8.94 -6.65 -0.31
CA PRO A 129 10.29 -6.74 -0.87
C PRO A 129 10.28 -7.01 -2.37
N ALA A 130 11.28 -6.51 -3.11
CA ALA A 130 11.39 -6.70 -4.57
C ALA A 130 11.31 -8.19 -5.00
N SER A 131 11.95 -9.08 -4.25
CA SER A 131 11.91 -10.52 -4.51
C SER A 131 10.52 -11.12 -4.44
N VAL A 132 9.66 -10.59 -3.57
CA VAL A 132 8.25 -11.01 -3.47
C VAL A 132 7.44 -10.42 -4.63
N HIS A 133 7.66 -9.15 -5.00
CA HIS A 133 6.99 -8.56 -6.16
C HIS A 133 7.21 -9.35 -7.44
N ILE A 134 8.45 -9.82 -7.67
CA ILE A 134 8.80 -10.64 -8.86
C ILE A 134 7.91 -11.89 -8.94
N GLN A 135 7.65 -12.54 -7.82
CA GLN A 135 6.77 -13.70 -7.75
C GLN A 135 5.28 -13.35 -7.93
N MET A 136 4.93 -12.08 -7.66
CA MET A 136 3.54 -11.61 -7.65
C MET A 136 3.06 -10.99 -8.97
N PHE A 137 3.93 -10.77 -9.98
CA PHE A 137 3.54 -10.06 -11.21
C PHE A 137 2.34 -10.69 -11.93
N ASP A 138 2.28 -12.03 -12.05
CA ASP A 138 1.15 -12.70 -12.67
C ASP A 138 -0.10 -12.68 -11.80
N HIS A 139 0.04 -12.66 -10.48
CA HIS A 139 -1.07 -12.48 -9.56
C HIS A 139 -1.66 -11.07 -9.66
N TYR A 140 -0.84 -10.02 -9.76
CA TYR A 140 -1.35 -8.66 -9.99
C TYR A 140 -2.19 -8.59 -11.26
N ARG A 141 -1.70 -9.14 -12.38
CA ARG A 141 -2.45 -9.20 -13.64
C ARG A 141 -3.76 -9.96 -13.50
N ARG A 142 -3.78 -11.08 -12.78
CA ARG A 142 -4.97 -11.92 -12.58
C ARG A 142 -6.04 -11.21 -11.74
N LEU A 143 -5.60 -10.49 -10.70
CA LEU A 143 -6.47 -9.88 -9.68
C LEU A 143 -6.90 -8.45 -10.00
N ILE A 144 -6.30 -7.80 -11.00
CA ILE A 144 -6.64 -6.42 -11.35
C ILE A 144 -7.81 -6.37 -12.34
N LEU A 145 -8.67 -5.35 -12.21
CA LEU A 145 -9.72 -5.08 -13.20
C LEU A 145 -9.12 -4.65 -14.54
N MET A 146 -9.67 -5.21 -15.62
CA MET A 146 -9.21 -4.94 -16.98
C MET A 146 -9.40 -3.45 -17.35
N ASN A 147 -8.39 -2.87 -18.00
CA ASN A 147 -8.37 -1.53 -18.59
C ASN A 147 -8.57 -0.33 -17.64
N GLN A 148 -8.87 -0.53 -16.37
CA GLN A 148 -9.11 0.55 -15.42
C GLN A 148 -8.46 0.33 -14.04
N GLY A 149 -8.02 -0.89 -13.74
CA GLY A 149 -7.47 -1.23 -12.45
C GLY A 149 -6.13 -0.53 -12.19
N LEU A 150 -5.93 -0.14 -10.94
CA LEU A 150 -4.75 0.54 -10.46
C LEU A 150 -3.93 -0.40 -9.57
N LEU A 151 -2.62 -0.26 -9.62
CA LEU A 151 -1.68 -1.01 -8.79
C LEU A 151 -0.72 -0.04 -8.12
N VAL A 152 -0.54 -0.17 -6.82
CA VAL A 152 0.53 0.51 -6.07
C VAL A 152 1.50 -0.53 -5.57
N VAL A 153 2.76 -0.44 -6.00
CA VAL A 153 3.85 -1.27 -5.50
C VAL A 153 4.90 -0.41 -4.80
N SER A 154 5.44 -0.90 -3.70
CA SER A 154 6.48 -0.24 -2.91
C SER A 154 7.27 -1.29 -2.11
N GLY A 155 8.33 -0.87 -1.40
CA GLY A 155 9.14 -1.78 -0.59
C GLY A 155 10.40 -2.25 -1.30
N PHE A 156 10.84 -1.51 -2.30
CA PHE A 156 12.10 -1.71 -3.02
C PHE A 156 12.88 -0.40 -3.17
N TYR A 157 14.14 -0.51 -3.52
CA TYR A 157 15.06 0.61 -3.69
C TYR A 157 15.11 1.11 -5.14
N ASP A 158 15.61 2.33 -5.34
CA ASP A 158 15.77 2.97 -6.64
C ASP A 158 16.60 2.13 -7.64
N VAL A 159 17.64 1.46 -7.17
CA VAL A 159 18.47 0.53 -7.99
C VAL A 159 17.66 -0.61 -8.61
N GLN A 160 16.52 -0.96 -8.04
CA GLN A 160 15.64 -2.02 -8.53
C GLN A 160 14.53 -1.50 -9.46
N THR A 161 14.35 -0.18 -9.53
CA THR A 161 13.18 0.44 -10.18
C THR A 161 13.13 0.13 -11.67
N ALA A 162 14.23 0.26 -12.38
CA ALA A 162 14.26 0.00 -13.83
C ALA A 162 13.83 -1.45 -14.17
N TYR A 163 14.25 -2.40 -13.36
CA TYR A 163 13.84 -3.80 -13.51
C TYR A 163 12.34 -3.97 -13.23
N MET A 164 11.85 -3.38 -12.13
CA MET A 164 10.45 -3.46 -11.74
C MET A 164 9.52 -2.85 -12.80
N GLU A 165 9.84 -1.66 -13.31
CA GLU A 165 9.08 -0.98 -14.36
C GLU A 165 9.04 -1.81 -15.65
N LYS A 166 10.18 -2.36 -16.08
CA LYS A 166 10.28 -3.21 -17.27
C LYS A 166 9.39 -4.47 -17.16
N GLU A 167 9.46 -5.17 -16.05
CA GLU A 167 8.69 -6.40 -15.87
C GLU A 167 7.18 -6.10 -15.71
N LEU A 168 6.81 -5.05 -15.00
CA LEU A 168 5.42 -4.62 -14.88
C LEU A 168 4.85 -4.17 -16.24
N ALA A 169 5.66 -3.46 -17.06
CA ALA A 169 5.25 -3.09 -18.41
C ALA A 169 4.99 -4.33 -19.30
N ARG A 170 5.84 -5.38 -19.21
CA ARG A 170 5.61 -6.66 -19.90
C ARG A 170 4.31 -7.35 -19.48
N LYS A 171 3.85 -7.12 -18.26
CA LYS A 171 2.58 -7.64 -17.74
C LYS A 171 1.38 -6.73 -18.06
N GLY A 172 1.59 -5.64 -18.80
CA GLY A 172 0.52 -4.72 -19.25
C GLY A 172 0.22 -3.58 -18.29
N PHE A 173 1.14 -3.23 -17.41
CA PHE A 173 1.02 -2.08 -16.52
C PHE A 173 1.82 -0.88 -17.04
N ALA A 174 1.21 0.31 -17.03
CA ALA A 174 1.84 1.58 -17.35
C ALA A 174 2.00 2.43 -16.07
N VAL A 175 3.17 3.02 -15.88
CA VAL A 175 3.44 3.90 -14.74
C VAL A 175 2.69 5.21 -14.90
N LEU A 176 1.94 5.61 -13.86
CA LEU A 176 1.25 6.90 -13.74
C LEU A 176 1.95 7.82 -12.75
N GLU A 177 2.45 7.26 -11.65
CA GLU A 177 3.05 7.99 -10.54
C GLU A 177 4.31 7.28 -10.09
N ARG A 178 5.32 8.05 -9.73
CA ARG A 178 6.56 7.60 -9.08
C ARG A 178 6.86 8.51 -7.91
N VAL A 179 7.10 7.92 -6.75
CA VAL A 179 7.48 8.63 -5.53
C VAL A 179 8.73 8.00 -4.96
N GLU A 180 9.70 8.82 -4.68
CA GLU A 180 10.98 8.46 -4.07
C GLU A 180 11.10 9.14 -2.72
N ILE A 181 11.49 8.38 -1.69
CA ILE A 181 11.76 8.89 -0.36
C ILE A 181 13.13 8.42 0.07
N ASN A 182 14.05 9.36 0.22
CA ASN A 182 15.36 9.09 0.76
C ASN A 182 15.24 8.82 2.25
N ALA A 183 15.72 7.67 2.71
CA ALA A 183 15.86 7.35 4.12
C ALA A 183 17.12 8.06 4.62
N SER A 184 16.95 9.32 5.00
CA SER A 184 17.95 10.25 5.52
C SER A 184 19.19 9.63 6.18
N ALA A 185 20.35 10.07 5.73
CA ALA A 185 21.60 10.47 6.44
C ALA A 185 22.22 9.57 7.54
N ALA A 186 21.65 8.48 7.94
CA ALA A 186 22.31 7.49 8.79
C ALA A 186 22.88 6.30 7.99
N ALA A 187 22.82 6.36 6.67
CA ALA A 187 23.37 5.32 5.80
C ALA A 187 24.88 5.40 5.76
N LEU A 188 25.48 4.36 6.22
CA LEU A 188 26.88 4.26 6.63
C LEU A 188 27.88 4.09 5.47
N THR A 189 27.43 4.05 4.20
CA THR A 189 28.33 3.98 3.05
C THR A 189 27.76 4.68 1.83
N PRO A 190 28.57 5.38 1.00
CA PRO A 190 28.15 6.03 -0.24
C PRO A 190 27.61 5.08 -1.31
N GLU A 191 27.82 3.79 -1.17
CA GLU A 191 27.51 2.75 -2.17
C GLU A 191 26.13 2.10 -1.99
N CYS A 192 25.46 2.35 -0.86
CA CYS A 192 24.12 1.82 -0.62
C CYS A 192 23.07 2.88 -0.96
N SER A 193 22.23 2.62 -1.96
CA SER A 193 21.03 3.42 -2.15
C SER A 193 20.12 3.30 -0.94
N CYS A 194 19.74 4.44 -0.39
CA CYS A 194 18.79 4.56 0.71
C CYS A 194 17.45 5.14 0.25
N THR A 195 17.23 5.18 -1.06
CA THR A 195 16.03 5.75 -1.65
C THR A 195 14.97 4.67 -1.88
N TRP A 196 13.88 4.76 -1.14
CA TRP A 196 12.73 3.88 -1.29
C TRP A 196 11.80 4.39 -2.37
N VAL A 197 11.32 3.48 -3.20
CA VAL A 197 10.47 3.81 -4.35
C VAL A 197 9.07 3.23 -4.17
N SER A 198 8.09 3.97 -4.66
CA SER A 198 6.74 3.49 -4.89
C SER A 198 6.27 3.89 -6.28
N LEU A 199 5.64 2.95 -6.98
CA LEU A 199 5.03 3.16 -8.29
C LEU A 199 3.52 3.03 -8.18
N GLY A 200 2.82 3.99 -8.78
CA GLY A 200 1.40 3.91 -9.09
C GLY A 200 1.23 3.57 -10.57
N LEU A 201 0.53 2.49 -10.85
CA LEU A 201 0.42 1.96 -12.21
C LEU A 201 -1.05 1.77 -12.59
N LYS A 202 -1.32 1.84 -13.89
CA LYS A 202 -2.61 1.48 -14.50
C LYS A 202 -2.46 0.23 -15.36
N TYR A 203 -3.40 -0.69 -15.23
CA TYR A 203 -3.48 -1.83 -16.14
C TYR A 203 -4.09 -1.40 -17.47
N THR A 204 -3.36 -1.59 -18.56
CA THR A 204 -3.72 -1.10 -19.91
C THR A 204 -3.83 -2.21 -20.96
N ALA A 205 -3.53 -3.47 -20.58
CA ALA A 205 -3.58 -4.56 -21.55
C ALA A 205 -5.02 -4.83 -22.00
N SER A 206 -5.25 -4.73 -23.30
CA SER A 206 -6.48 -5.17 -23.96
C SER A 206 -6.55 -6.70 -23.97
N ILE A 207 -7.77 -7.25 -23.91
CA ILE A 207 -8.00 -8.67 -24.22
C ILE A 207 -7.67 -8.83 -25.71
N LYS A 208 -6.60 -9.57 -26.00
CA LYS A 208 -6.39 -10.09 -27.35
C LYS A 208 -7.21 -11.36 -27.52
#